data_770b7ac593fecaf53bf3014b8da82321
#
_entry.id   770b7ac593fecaf53bf3014b8da82321
#
_cell.length_a   1.000
_cell.length_b   1.000
_cell.length_c   1.000
_cell.angle_alpha   90.00
_cell.angle_beta   90.00
_cell.angle_gamma   90.00
#
_symmetry.space_group_name_H-M   'P 1'
#
loop_
_entity.id
_entity.type
_entity.pdbx_description
1 polymer ?
#
loop_
_entity_poly.entity_id
_entity_poly.type
_entity_poly.pdbx_seq_one_letter_code
_entity_poly.pdbx_strand_id
1 'polypeptide(L)'
;MDKTKAKQSYHFDNDRPVLTILGGSQGSVPFNRHFQNHFGHYTKSNIQILWQCGEKDFSSLKELNKHQDVHIIPFSENMDVFYSASDLIVSRAGALALSEMALLGKAMVLIPLPHSAGDHQTKNAQTFLQMGAAALVHQNSLASGSLEQSILELILDSKKIAYMEANSKKNGIPNATKKITTVIMEIAKS
;
A
#
# COMPACT_ATOMS: atom_id res chain seq x y z
N MET A 1 -14.37 -2.23 6.19
CA MET A 1 -14.38 -1.99 7.67
C MET A 1 -14.27 -0.49 7.95
N ASP A 2 -14.75 -0.04 9.13
CA ASP A 2 -14.52 1.34 9.62
C ASP A 2 -13.03 1.54 10.00
N LYS A 3 -12.48 2.71 9.63
CA LYS A 3 -11.04 3.03 9.79
C LYS A 3 -10.59 3.02 11.26
N THR A 4 -11.42 3.59 12.15
CA THR A 4 -11.13 3.66 13.59
C THR A 4 -11.00 2.26 14.18
N LYS A 5 -11.96 1.37 13.88
CA LYS A 5 -11.91 -0.03 14.32
C LYS A 5 -10.73 -0.79 13.73
N ALA A 6 -10.40 -0.51 12.47
CA ALA A 6 -9.25 -1.12 11.81
C ALA A 6 -7.92 -0.70 12.47
N LYS A 7 -7.73 0.60 12.78
CA LYS A 7 -6.56 1.08 13.52
C LYS A 7 -6.45 0.46 14.92
N GLN A 8 -7.57 0.37 15.63
CA GLN A 8 -7.63 -0.25 16.96
C GLN A 8 -7.23 -1.73 16.95
N SER A 9 -7.56 -2.49 15.90
CA SER A 9 -7.14 -3.90 15.79
C SER A 9 -5.63 -4.09 15.69
N TYR A 10 -4.89 -3.04 15.33
CA TYR A 10 -3.42 -3.00 15.33
C TYR A 10 -2.86 -2.22 16.52
N HIS A 11 -3.68 -1.84 17.50
CA HIS A 11 -3.31 -1.02 18.66
C HIS A 11 -2.76 0.38 18.28
N PHE A 12 -3.20 0.92 17.15
CA PHE A 12 -2.82 2.24 16.68
C PHE A 12 -3.72 3.34 17.23
N ASP A 13 -3.14 4.51 17.41
CA ASP A 13 -3.84 5.76 17.73
C ASP A 13 -4.66 6.22 16.52
N ASN A 14 -5.92 6.59 16.74
CA ASN A 14 -6.84 7.01 15.69
C ASN A 14 -6.48 8.36 15.07
N ASP A 15 -5.89 9.25 15.85
CA ASP A 15 -5.59 10.64 15.45
C ASP A 15 -4.25 10.76 14.69
N ARG A 16 -3.47 9.68 14.66
CA ARG A 16 -2.18 9.64 13.99
C ARG A 16 -2.27 8.93 12.63
N PRO A 17 -1.55 9.42 11.60
CA PRO A 17 -1.54 8.75 10.30
C PRO A 17 -0.85 7.39 10.35
N VAL A 18 -1.34 6.45 9.54
CA VAL A 18 -0.77 5.11 9.35
C VAL A 18 -0.19 4.98 7.95
N LEU A 19 1.13 4.83 7.89
CA LEU A 19 1.86 4.44 6.69
C LEU A 19 1.84 2.92 6.58
N THR A 20 1.30 2.39 5.49
CA THR A 20 1.27 0.95 5.25
C THR A 20 2.29 0.57 4.19
N ILE A 21 3.06 -0.50 4.46
CA ILE A 21 4.09 -1.03 3.57
C ILE A 21 3.66 -2.42 3.10
N LEU A 22 3.48 -2.57 1.78
CA LEU A 22 3.01 -3.79 1.14
C LEU A 22 3.94 -4.21 0.01
N GLY A 23 4.84 -5.12 0.29
CA GLY A 23 5.78 -5.67 -0.71
C GLY A 23 5.20 -6.75 -1.62
N GLY A 24 3.89 -7.04 -1.49
CA GLY A 24 3.21 -8.20 -2.09
C GLY A 24 3.17 -9.41 -1.15
N SER A 25 2.55 -10.53 -1.58
CA SER A 25 2.36 -11.73 -0.74
C SER A 25 3.67 -12.36 -0.25
N GLN A 26 4.73 -12.29 -1.06
CA GLN A 26 6.06 -12.82 -0.71
C GLN A 26 6.95 -11.80 0.02
N GLY A 27 6.46 -10.59 0.23
CA GLY A 27 7.27 -9.46 0.68
C GLY A 27 8.16 -8.89 -0.43
N SER A 28 8.99 -7.93 -0.07
CA SER A 28 9.95 -7.30 -0.99
C SER A 28 11.25 -6.97 -0.26
N VAL A 29 12.31 -7.73 -0.54
CA VAL A 29 13.61 -7.51 0.09
C VAL A 29 14.10 -6.04 -0.04
N PRO A 30 13.98 -5.36 -1.22
CA PRO A 30 14.33 -3.94 -1.31
C PRO A 30 13.51 -3.04 -0.39
N PHE A 31 12.19 -3.30 -0.24
CA PHE A 31 11.35 -2.54 0.71
C PHE A 31 11.78 -2.82 2.13
N ASN A 32 11.90 -4.11 2.49
CA ASN A 32 12.23 -4.53 3.84
C ASN A 32 13.54 -3.91 4.31
N ARG A 33 14.59 -3.95 3.47
CA ARG A 33 15.88 -3.31 3.77
C ARG A 33 15.76 -1.80 3.91
N HIS A 34 15.03 -1.16 3.00
CA HIS A 34 14.85 0.29 3.02
C HIS A 34 14.13 0.73 4.31
N PHE A 35 12.95 0.17 4.60
CA PHE A 35 12.16 0.57 5.76
C PHE A 35 12.79 0.16 7.09
N GLN A 36 13.53 -0.95 7.16
CA GLN A 36 14.30 -1.33 8.34
C GLN A 36 15.33 -0.24 8.72
N ASN A 37 15.96 0.37 7.73
CA ASN A 37 16.96 1.40 7.96
C ASN A 37 16.36 2.80 8.21
N HIS A 38 15.11 3.03 7.78
CA HIS A 38 14.53 4.38 7.73
C HIS A 38 13.23 4.55 8.54
N PHE A 39 12.69 3.51 9.20
CA PHE A 39 11.42 3.58 9.93
C PHE A 39 11.41 4.69 10.99
N GLY A 40 12.57 4.97 11.61
CA GLY A 40 12.72 6.04 12.60
C GLY A 40 12.45 7.45 12.07
N HIS A 41 12.57 7.70 10.76
CA HIS A 41 12.19 8.98 10.17
C HIS A 41 10.67 9.20 10.26
N TYR A 42 9.89 8.15 10.01
CA TYR A 42 8.43 8.21 10.03
C TYR A 42 7.89 8.29 11.45
N THR A 43 8.40 7.45 12.35
CA THR A 43 7.93 7.43 13.75
C THR A 43 8.26 8.73 14.49
N LYS A 44 9.42 9.35 14.22
CA LYS A 44 9.77 10.71 14.72
C LYS A 44 8.84 11.80 14.17
N SER A 45 8.23 11.59 13.02
CA SER A 45 7.23 12.47 12.41
C SER A 45 5.80 12.16 12.85
N ASN A 46 5.62 11.44 13.96
CA ASN A 46 4.33 11.04 14.53
C ASN A 46 3.49 10.12 13.62
N ILE A 47 4.14 9.32 12.75
CA ILE A 47 3.51 8.38 11.83
C ILE A 47 3.64 6.97 12.38
N GLN A 48 2.56 6.22 12.34
CA GLN A 48 2.49 4.80 12.69
C GLN A 48 2.74 3.94 11.45
N ILE A 49 3.33 2.77 11.61
CA ILE A 49 3.73 1.90 10.49
C ILE A 49 3.05 0.54 10.60
N LEU A 50 2.28 0.18 9.58
CA LEU A 50 1.73 -1.15 9.37
C LEU A 50 2.47 -1.81 8.21
N TRP A 51 3.14 -2.94 8.47
CA TRP A 51 4.08 -3.48 7.49
C TRP A 51 3.91 -4.97 7.28
N GLN A 52 3.53 -5.37 6.06
CA GLN A 52 3.57 -6.75 5.61
C GLN A 52 4.90 -7.02 4.91
N CYS A 53 5.79 -7.76 5.60
CA CYS A 53 7.17 -7.97 5.16
C CYS A 53 7.40 -9.27 4.37
N GLY A 54 6.45 -10.21 4.40
CA GLY A 54 6.62 -11.57 3.87
C GLY A 54 7.24 -12.52 4.89
N GLU A 55 6.92 -13.82 4.77
CA GLU A 55 7.36 -14.87 5.70
C GLU A 55 8.88 -14.95 5.84
N LYS A 56 9.61 -14.81 4.72
CA LYS A 56 11.08 -15.00 4.68
C LYS A 56 11.83 -14.01 5.57
N ASP A 57 11.39 -12.75 5.58
CA ASP A 57 12.10 -11.68 6.27
C ASP A 57 11.54 -11.39 7.67
N PHE A 58 10.38 -11.98 8.01
CA PHE A 58 9.70 -11.69 9.28
C PHE A 58 10.56 -11.97 10.51
N SER A 59 11.30 -13.08 10.53
CA SER A 59 12.15 -13.44 11.68
C SER A 59 13.23 -12.39 11.98
N SER A 60 13.73 -11.69 10.96
CA SER A 60 14.74 -10.63 11.11
C SER A 60 14.16 -9.26 11.45
N LEU A 61 12.87 -9.04 11.15
CA LEU A 61 12.21 -7.75 11.30
C LEU A 61 11.30 -7.67 12.54
N LYS A 62 10.83 -8.80 13.05
CA LYS A 62 9.84 -8.86 14.15
C LYS A 62 10.26 -8.12 15.42
N GLU A 63 11.57 -7.95 15.66
CA GLU A 63 12.08 -7.21 16.80
C GLU A 63 11.69 -5.71 16.77
N LEU A 64 11.41 -5.16 15.58
CA LEU A 64 10.92 -3.79 15.43
C LEU A 64 9.49 -3.61 15.99
N ASN A 65 8.73 -4.69 16.19
CA ASN A 65 7.42 -4.65 16.87
C ASN A 65 7.52 -4.22 18.36
N LYS A 66 8.73 -4.15 18.92
CA LYS A 66 8.95 -3.56 20.24
C LYS A 66 8.76 -2.03 20.24
N HIS A 67 8.82 -1.41 19.07
CA HIS A 67 8.50 0.01 18.91
C HIS A 67 6.98 0.16 18.83
N GLN A 68 6.40 0.91 19.75
CA GLN A 68 4.92 1.08 19.87
C GLN A 68 4.21 1.57 18.60
N ASP A 69 4.94 2.27 17.71
CA ASP A 69 4.41 2.82 16.47
C ASP A 69 4.63 1.92 15.24
N VAL A 70 5.13 0.71 15.44
CA VAL A 70 5.45 -0.22 14.34
C VAL A 70 4.75 -1.55 14.57
N HIS A 71 3.98 -1.99 13.57
CA HIS A 71 3.33 -3.29 13.57
C HIS A 71 3.70 -4.05 12.30
N ILE A 72 4.57 -5.06 12.45
CA ILE A 72 5.07 -5.89 11.35
C ILE A 72 4.41 -7.26 11.41
N ILE A 73 3.91 -7.70 10.26
CA ILE A 73 3.33 -9.03 10.07
C ILE A 73 3.96 -9.73 8.87
N PRO A 74 4.06 -11.05 8.88
CA PRO A 74 4.55 -11.78 7.72
C PRO A 74 3.55 -11.71 6.56
N PHE A 75 2.27 -11.92 6.85
CA PHE A 75 1.17 -11.90 5.89
C PHE A 75 -0.14 -11.49 6.56
N SER A 76 -0.98 -10.74 5.87
CA SER A 76 -2.32 -10.38 6.35
C SER A 76 -3.35 -11.32 5.75
N GLU A 77 -4.07 -12.05 6.59
CA GLU A 77 -5.22 -12.87 6.18
C GLU A 77 -6.47 -12.03 5.92
N ASN A 78 -6.52 -10.82 6.47
CA ASN A 78 -7.66 -9.92 6.33
C ASN A 78 -7.24 -8.58 5.71
N MET A 79 -7.17 -8.56 4.37
CA MET A 79 -6.76 -7.37 3.62
C MET A 79 -7.76 -6.21 3.75
N ASP A 80 -9.03 -6.45 4.04
CA ASP A 80 -9.99 -5.36 4.29
C ASP A 80 -9.62 -4.57 5.55
N VAL A 81 -9.26 -5.24 6.64
CA VAL A 81 -8.78 -4.59 7.86
C VAL A 81 -7.45 -3.87 7.60
N PHE A 82 -6.53 -4.54 6.91
CA PHE A 82 -5.20 -4.03 6.60
C PHE A 82 -5.27 -2.72 5.79
N TYR A 83 -6.04 -2.71 4.71
CA TYR A 83 -6.25 -1.50 3.92
C TYR A 83 -7.07 -0.45 4.66
N SER A 84 -8.08 -0.84 5.44
CA SER A 84 -8.92 0.12 6.16
C SER A 84 -8.15 0.92 7.20
N ALA A 85 -7.15 0.32 7.86
CA ALA A 85 -6.29 1.01 8.83
C ALA A 85 -5.36 2.05 8.18
N SER A 86 -5.12 1.96 6.86
CA SER A 86 -4.09 2.70 6.13
C SER A 86 -4.54 4.11 5.74
N ASP A 87 -3.65 5.09 5.90
CA ASP A 87 -3.79 6.45 5.36
C ASP A 87 -3.05 6.61 4.04
N LEU A 88 -1.84 6.07 3.93
CA LEU A 88 -1.03 6.04 2.71
C LEU A 88 -0.41 4.65 2.57
N ILE A 89 -0.45 4.08 1.37
CA ILE A 89 0.08 2.74 1.12
C ILE A 89 1.27 2.82 0.16
N VAL A 90 2.42 2.33 0.60
CA VAL A 90 3.57 2.07 -0.28
C VAL A 90 3.46 0.63 -0.77
N SER A 91 3.37 0.45 -2.09
CA SER A 91 3.15 -0.87 -2.68
C SER A 91 3.87 -1.09 -4.00
N ARG A 92 4.00 -2.36 -4.39
CA ARG A 92 4.23 -2.76 -5.78
C ARG A 92 3.00 -2.44 -6.63
N ALA A 93 3.18 -2.28 -7.94
CA ALA A 93 2.10 -1.95 -8.88
C ALA A 93 1.49 -3.20 -9.55
N GLY A 94 1.27 -4.26 -8.78
CA GLY A 94 0.57 -5.46 -9.23
C GLY A 94 -0.93 -5.20 -9.43
N ALA A 95 -1.51 -5.72 -10.52
CA ALA A 95 -2.88 -5.41 -10.93
C ALA A 95 -3.94 -5.73 -9.86
N LEU A 96 -3.80 -6.86 -9.16
CA LEU A 96 -4.77 -7.27 -8.13
C LEU A 96 -4.75 -6.29 -6.94
N ALA A 97 -3.57 -6.01 -6.39
CA ALA A 97 -3.43 -5.08 -5.26
C ALA A 97 -3.92 -3.67 -5.64
N LEU A 98 -3.61 -3.19 -6.85
CA LEU A 98 -4.09 -1.90 -7.35
C LEU A 98 -5.62 -1.86 -7.45
N SER A 99 -6.24 -2.93 -7.93
CA SER A 99 -7.69 -3.03 -8.04
C SER A 99 -8.38 -3.00 -6.67
N GLU A 100 -7.80 -3.69 -5.68
CA GLU A 100 -8.28 -3.69 -4.29
C GLU A 100 -8.14 -2.31 -3.64
N MET A 101 -6.95 -1.70 -3.75
CA MET A 101 -6.69 -0.36 -3.21
C MET A 101 -7.58 0.70 -3.87
N ALA A 102 -7.80 0.62 -5.19
CA ALA A 102 -8.69 1.52 -5.91
C ALA A 102 -10.14 1.35 -5.47
N LEU A 103 -10.62 0.11 -5.32
CA LEU A 103 -11.97 -0.18 -4.84
C LEU A 103 -12.23 0.43 -3.46
N LEU A 104 -11.23 0.41 -2.58
CA LEU A 104 -11.29 1.00 -1.24
C LEU A 104 -10.95 2.50 -1.22
N GLY A 105 -10.52 3.07 -2.35
CA GLY A 105 -10.19 4.49 -2.46
C GLY A 105 -8.94 4.86 -1.65
N LYS A 106 -7.83 4.10 -1.78
CA LYS A 106 -6.61 4.35 -1.02
C LYS A 106 -5.64 5.23 -1.78
N ALA A 107 -4.99 6.16 -1.06
CA ALA A 107 -3.84 6.92 -1.56
C ALA A 107 -2.60 6.02 -1.62
N MET A 108 -1.78 6.13 -2.67
CA MET A 108 -0.69 5.20 -2.94
C MET A 108 0.62 5.88 -3.28
N VAL A 109 1.73 5.30 -2.83
CA VAL A 109 3.07 5.49 -3.42
C VAL A 109 3.45 4.18 -4.07
N LEU A 110 3.57 4.17 -5.40
CA LEU A 110 3.81 2.96 -6.17
C LEU A 110 5.29 2.85 -6.54
N ILE A 111 5.86 1.68 -6.25
CA ILE A 111 7.24 1.33 -6.60
C ILE A 111 7.19 0.08 -7.47
N PRO A 112 7.12 0.24 -8.81
CA PRO A 112 7.05 -0.88 -9.74
C PRO A 112 8.22 -1.85 -9.56
N LEU A 113 7.96 -3.15 -9.75
CA LEU A 113 9.00 -4.16 -9.79
C LEU A 113 9.81 -3.98 -11.08
N PRO A 114 11.13 -3.70 -11.02
CA PRO A 114 11.97 -3.64 -12.21
C PRO A 114 11.91 -4.95 -12.99
N HIS A 115 11.94 -4.85 -14.32
CA HIS A 115 11.94 -6.01 -15.20
C HIS A 115 10.73 -6.95 -15.04
N SER A 116 9.58 -6.42 -14.59
CA SER A 116 8.34 -7.19 -14.61
C SER A 116 7.98 -7.58 -16.06
N ALA A 117 7.37 -8.75 -16.26
CA ALA A 117 7.04 -9.24 -17.60
C ALA A 117 6.30 -8.17 -18.41
N GLY A 118 6.82 -7.83 -19.63
CA GLY A 118 6.25 -6.77 -20.48
C GLY A 118 6.17 -5.39 -19.83
N ASP A 119 6.94 -5.16 -18.76
CA ASP A 119 6.96 -3.92 -17.98
C ASP A 119 5.57 -3.47 -17.46
N HIS A 120 4.70 -4.46 -17.17
CA HIS A 120 3.31 -4.20 -16.80
C HIS A 120 3.18 -3.40 -15.50
N GLN A 121 4.09 -3.58 -14.52
CA GLN A 121 3.99 -2.82 -13.26
C GLN A 121 4.31 -1.34 -13.45
N THR A 122 5.27 -0.98 -14.29
CA THR A 122 5.54 0.43 -14.61
C THR A 122 4.35 1.07 -15.32
N LYS A 123 3.76 0.39 -16.30
CA LYS A 123 2.56 0.86 -17.00
C LYS A 123 1.37 1.05 -16.06
N ASN A 124 1.13 0.09 -15.17
CA ASN A 124 0.10 0.20 -14.15
C ASN A 124 0.32 1.41 -13.24
N ALA A 125 1.54 1.58 -12.72
CA ALA A 125 1.87 2.69 -11.84
C ALA A 125 1.71 4.06 -12.54
N GLN A 126 2.13 4.16 -13.81
CA GLN A 126 1.95 5.37 -14.62
C GLN A 126 0.47 5.71 -14.82
N THR A 127 -0.38 4.71 -15.04
CA THR A 127 -1.83 4.90 -15.15
C THR A 127 -2.39 5.53 -13.86
N PHE A 128 -2.06 5.00 -12.68
CA PHE A 128 -2.54 5.55 -11.41
C PHE A 128 -1.94 6.92 -11.08
N LEU A 129 -0.69 7.18 -11.49
CA LEU A 129 -0.08 8.52 -11.41
C LEU A 129 -0.86 9.53 -12.26
N GLN A 130 -1.16 9.21 -13.52
CA GLN A 130 -1.93 10.09 -14.43
C GLN A 130 -3.35 10.37 -13.92
N MET A 131 -3.95 9.41 -13.22
CA MET A 131 -5.26 9.57 -12.57
C MET A 131 -5.19 10.44 -11.31
N GLY A 132 -4.01 10.81 -10.83
CA GLY A 132 -3.82 11.53 -9.56
C GLY A 132 -4.16 10.69 -8.32
N ALA A 133 -4.14 9.36 -8.46
CA ALA A 133 -4.42 8.41 -7.36
C ALA A 133 -3.15 7.89 -6.68
N ALA A 134 -1.99 8.07 -7.32
CA ALA A 134 -0.71 7.60 -6.80
C ALA A 134 0.43 8.57 -7.09
N ALA A 135 1.46 8.53 -6.24
CA ALA A 135 2.82 8.96 -6.60
C ALA A 135 3.62 7.76 -7.11
N LEU A 136 4.63 7.99 -7.93
CA LEU A 136 5.49 6.95 -8.48
C LEU A 136 6.94 7.20 -8.05
N VAL A 137 7.57 6.19 -7.48
CA VAL A 137 9.00 6.18 -7.14
C VAL A 137 9.64 4.96 -7.79
N HIS A 138 10.77 5.17 -8.47
CA HIS A 138 11.50 4.04 -9.06
C HIS A 138 12.34 3.32 -8.00
N GLN A 139 12.42 2.00 -8.08
CA GLN A 139 13.19 1.22 -7.09
C GLN A 139 14.65 1.65 -6.99
N ASN A 140 15.27 2.06 -8.09
CA ASN A 140 16.66 2.52 -8.10
C ASN A 140 16.87 3.83 -7.33
N SER A 141 15.78 4.57 -7.05
CA SER A 141 15.81 5.82 -6.30
C SER A 141 15.60 5.62 -4.79
N LEU A 142 15.46 4.39 -4.30
CA LEU A 142 15.28 4.13 -2.87
C LEU A 142 16.43 4.65 -2.00
N ALA A 143 17.66 4.66 -2.53
CA ALA A 143 18.84 5.14 -1.81
C ALA A 143 18.99 6.68 -1.83
N SER A 144 18.17 7.40 -2.60
CA SER A 144 18.32 8.87 -2.79
C SER A 144 17.54 9.71 -1.79
N GLY A 145 16.78 9.10 -0.88
CA GLY A 145 15.86 9.82 0.02
C GLY A 145 14.55 10.28 -0.63
N SER A 146 14.37 10.02 -1.93
CA SER A 146 13.17 10.45 -2.66
C SER A 146 11.89 9.78 -2.18
N LEU A 147 11.97 8.55 -1.68
CA LEU A 147 10.83 7.85 -1.12
C LEU A 147 10.36 8.46 0.20
N GLU A 148 11.30 8.74 1.11
CA GLU A 148 11.01 9.38 2.39
C GLU A 148 10.37 10.75 2.18
N GLN A 149 10.96 11.56 1.30
CA GLN A 149 10.41 12.87 0.96
C GLN A 149 8.99 12.75 0.41
N SER A 150 8.76 11.87 -0.58
CA SER A 150 7.43 11.66 -1.18
C SER A 150 6.40 11.20 -0.15
N ILE A 151 6.78 10.29 0.76
CA ILE A 151 5.89 9.80 1.81
C ILE A 151 5.52 10.94 2.77
N LEU A 152 6.52 11.68 3.29
CA LEU A 152 6.27 12.74 4.28
C LEU A 152 5.44 13.89 3.70
N GLU A 153 5.72 14.31 2.47
CA GLU A 153 4.96 15.36 1.77
C GLU A 153 3.50 14.99 1.51
N LEU A 154 3.21 13.70 1.37
CA LEU A 154 1.86 13.21 1.13
C LEU A 154 1.11 12.96 2.44
N ILE A 155 1.68 12.12 3.32
CA ILE A 155 0.95 11.58 4.48
C ILE A 155 0.62 12.66 5.52
N LEU A 156 1.41 13.74 5.58
CA LEU A 156 1.18 14.88 6.47
C LEU A 156 0.26 15.95 5.87
N ASP A 157 -0.12 15.83 4.59
CA ASP A 157 -1.05 16.73 3.91
C ASP A 157 -2.40 16.04 3.68
N SER A 158 -3.34 16.28 4.60
CA SER A 158 -4.68 15.68 4.54
C SER A 158 -5.45 16.03 3.26
N LYS A 159 -5.19 17.20 2.64
CA LYS A 159 -5.84 17.59 1.38
C LYS A 159 -5.31 16.77 0.20
N LYS A 160 -3.99 16.55 0.16
CA LYS A 160 -3.38 15.66 -0.86
C LYS A 160 -3.89 14.23 -0.72
N ILE A 161 -3.91 13.69 0.50
CA ILE A 161 -4.47 12.36 0.76
C ILE A 161 -5.91 12.27 0.29
N ALA A 162 -6.79 13.18 0.70
CA ALA A 162 -8.20 13.18 0.30
C ALA A 162 -8.38 13.29 -1.23
N TYR A 163 -7.56 14.09 -1.90
CA TYR A 163 -7.56 14.20 -3.36
C TYR A 163 -7.18 12.87 -4.03
N MET A 164 -6.11 12.23 -3.56
CA MET A 164 -5.65 10.93 -4.08
C MET A 164 -6.68 9.82 -3.81
N GLU A 165 -7.27 9.79 -2.62
CA GLU A 165 -8.31 8.82 -2.24
C GLU A 165 -9.56 8.96 -3.14
N ALA A 166 -10.01 10.19 -3.38
CA ALA A 166 -11.16 10.45 -4.27
C ALA A 166 -10.88 9.99 -5.71
N ASN A 167 -9.68 10.26 -6.24
CA ASN A 167 -9.29 9.80 -7.56
C ASN A 167 -9.13 8.28 -7.63
N SER A 168 -8.52 7.67 -6.63
CA SER A 168 -8.39 6.22 -6.50
C SER A 168 -9.78 5.57 -6.52
N LYS A 169 -10.73 6.06 -5.71
CA LYS A 169 -12.10 5.55 -5.61
C LYS A 169 -12.87 5.60 -6.93
N LYS A 170 -12.69 6.67 -7.72
CA LYS A 170 -13.32 6.80 -9.04
C LYS A 170 -12.89 5.69 -10.02
N ASN A 171 -11.71 5.13 -9.83
CA ASN A 171 -11.13 4.10 -10.68
C ASN A 171 -11.36 2.69 -10.15
N GLY A 172 -11.94 2.53 -8.96
CA GLY A 172 -12.38 1.25 -8.43
C GLY A 172 -13.55 0.68 -9.24
N ILE A 173 -13.53 -0.61 -9.50
CA ILE A 173 -14.61 -1.32 -10.22
C ILE A 173 -15.41 -2.15 -9.21
N PRO A 174 -16.51 -1.60 -8.65
CA PRO A 174 -17.36 -2.38 -7.77
C PRO A 174 -18.05 -3.51 -8.57
N ASN A 175 -18.26 -4.63 -7.90
CA ASN A 175 -18.91 -5.81 -8.50
C ASN A 175 -18.14 -6.44 -9.69
N ALA A 176 -16.82 -6.28 -9.77
CA ALA A 176 -16.00 -6.86 -10.84
C ALA A 176 -16.22 -8.38 -10.97
N THR A 177 -16.23 -9.12 -9.86
CA THR A 177 -16.52 -10.56 -9.84
C THR A 177 -17.88 -10.89 -10.47
N LYS A 178 -18.93 -10.15 -10.11
CA LYS A 178 -20.27 -10.37 -10.68
C LYS A 178 -20.29 -10.14 -12.20
N LYS A 179 -19.62 -9.07 -12.66
CA LYS A 179 -19.53 -8.76 -14.10
C LYS A 179 -18.79 -9.88 -14.86
N ILE A 180 -17.66 -10.36 -14.34
CA ILE A 180 -16.90 -11.45 -14.94
C ILE A 180 -17.74 -12.74 -14.96
N THR A 181 -18.38 -13.10 -13.86
CA THR A 181 -19.23 -14.30 -13.79
C THR A 181 -20.39 -14.21 -14.80
N THR A 182 -21.01 -13.05 -14.96
CA THR A 182 -22.07 -12.87 -15.97
C THR A 182 -21.57 -13.17 -17.37
N VAL A 183 -20.43 -12.60 -17.77
CA VAL A 183 -19.82 -12.84 -19.09
C VAL A 183 -19.47 -14.33 -19.30
N ILE A 184 -18.88 -14.97 -18.29
CA ILE A 184 -18.56 -16.41 -18.37
C ILE A 184 -19.84 -17.25 -18.59
N MET A 185 -20.90 -16.94 -17.84
CA MET A 185 -22.18 -17.66 -17.96
C MET A 185 -22.88 -17.43 -19.31
N GLU A 186 -22.71 -16.25 -19.92
CA GLU A 186 -23.22 -15.95 -21.27
C GLU A 186 -22.47 -16.77 -22.33
N ILE A 187 -21.14 -16.81 -22.26
CA ILE A 187 -20.32 -17.62 -23.19
C ILE A 187 -20.59 -19.12 -23.05
N ALA A 188 -20.79 -19.61 -21.82
CA ALA A 188 -21.06 -21.03 -21.59
C ALA A 188 -22.44 -21.51 -22.07
N LYS A 189 -23.36 -20.59 -22.43
CA LYS A 189 -24.71 -20.89 -22.95
C LYS A 189 -24.79 -20.79 -24.48
N SER A 190 -23.78 -20.19 -25.12
CA SER A 190 -23.64 -20.08 -26.57
C SER A 190 -22.97 -21.32 -27.17
#